data_d76bbc9a296f46dc321c928edc156ca2
#
_entry.id   d76bbc9a296f46dc321c928edc156ca2
#
_cell.length_a   1.000
_cell.length_b   1.000
_cell.length_c   1.000
_cell.angle_alpha   90.00
_cell.angle_beta   90.00
_cell.angle_gamma   90.00
#
_symmetry.space_group_name_H-M   'P 1'
#
loop_
_entity.id
_entity.type
_entity.pdbx_description
1 polymer ?
#
loop_
_entity_poly.entity_id
_entity_poly.type
_entity_poly.pdbx_seq_one_letter_code
_entity_poly.pdbx_strand_id
1 'polypeptide(L)'
;MELQIQNSTLYDIDSIFKFYRIATDFQKAKSMVYWPEFDRKLIEQELEERRQWKMITDQDIACVWATTFDDPDIWEERNDDPAVYIHRIATNPNFRGKNLVNNIVNWSIGYAIANNKKFVRLDTVGENKGLIDYYTKCGFDFLGLKKLRNTAGLPAHYDNATVSLFEIKL
;
A
#
# COMPACT_ATOMS: atom_id res chain seq x y z
N MET A 1 15.87 -15.94 -8.63
CA MET A 1 14.40 -15.87 -8.45
C MET A 1 13.90 -14.77 -9.37
N GLU A 2 13.23 -15.14 -10.44
CA GLU A 2 12.59 -14.18 -11.32
C GLU A 2 11.26 -13.73 -10.72
N LEU A 3 11.08 -12.42 -10.60
CA LEU A 3 9.88 -11.81 -10.07
C LEU A 3 9.12 -11.13 -11.20
N GLN A 4 7.83 -11.42 -11.31
CA GLN A 4 6.96 -10.79 -12.29
C GLN A 4 5.84 -10.04 -11.56
N ILE A 5 5.51 -8.85 -12.05
CA ILE A 5 4.42 -8.01 -11.53
C ILE A 5 3.29 -7.98 -12.55
N GLN A 6 2.09 -8.27 -12.08
CA GLN A 6 0.89 -8.27 -12.91
C GLN A 6 -0.34 -7.91 -12.10
N ASN A 7 -1.44 -7.57 -12.77
CA ASN A 7 -2.71 -7.39 -12.08
C ASN A 7 -3.16 -8.68 -11.40
N SER A 8 -3.69 -8.55 -10.20
CA SER A 8 -4.47 -9.60 -9.57
C SER A 8 -5.81 -9.75 -10.28
N THR A 9 -6.38 -10.95 -10.19
CA THR A 9 -7.70 -11.28 -10.75
C THR A 9 -8.63 -11.75 -9.65
N LEU A 10 -9.90 -11.95 -9.95
CA LEU A 10 -10.87 -12.46 -8.99
C LEU A 10 -10.46 -13.84 -8.42
N TYR A 11 -9.69 -14.63 -9.16
CA TYR A 11 -9.14 -15.90 -8.67
C TYR A 11 -8.12 -15.73 -7.53
N ASP A 12 -7.55 -14.54 -7.38
CA ASP A 12 -6.55 -14.23 -6.34
C ASP A 12 -7.18 -13.71 -5.04
N ILE A 13 -8.50 -13.45 -5.00
CA ILE A 13 -9.12 -12.72 -3.90
C ILE A 13 -8.94 -13.41 -2.54
N ASP A 14 -9.03 -14.72 -2.48
CA ASP A 14 -8.84 -15.46 -1.23
C ASP A 14 -7.38 -15.39 -0.76
N SER A 15 -6.42 -15.37 -1.67
CA SER A 15 -5.01 -15.17 -1.36
C SER A 15 -4.74 -13.75 -0.85
N ILE A 16 -5.38 -12.73 -1.45
CA ILE A 16 -5.28 -11.34 -1.01
C ILE A 16 -5.77 -11.23 0.44
N PHE A 17 -6.95 -11.75 0.76
CA PHE A 17 -7.48 -11.73 2.12
C PHE A 17 -6.63 -12.54 3.10
N LYS A 18 -6.08 -13.66 2.67
CA LYS A 18 -5.13 -14.44 3.48
C LYS A 18 -3.91 -13.60 3.86
N PHE A 19 -3.31 -12.89 2.90
CA PHE A 19 -2.14 -12.03 3.17
C PHE A 19 -2.51 -10.83 4.05
N TYR A 20 -3.69 -10.26 3.88
CA TYR A 20 -4.18 -9.19 4.77
C TYR A 20 -4.33 -9.67 6.21
N ARG A 21 -4.90 -10.86 6.44
CA ARG A 21 -4.99 -11.45 7.79
C ARG A 21 -3.62 -11.70 8.41
N ILE A 22 -2.70 -12.26 7.64
CA ILE A 22 -1.31 -12.48 8.10
C ILE A 22 -0.65 -11.15 8.48
N ALA A 23 -0.82 -10.09 7.67
CA ALA A 23 -0.30 -8.76 7.97
C ALA A 23 -0.94 -8.17 9.24
N THR A 24 -2.25 -8.30 9.40
CA THR A 24 -2.98 -7.86 10.60
C THR A 24 -2.49 -8.57 11.86
N ASP A 25 -2.32 -9.88 11.81
CA ASP A 25 -1.80 -10.67 12.93
C ASP A 25 -0.37 -10.27 13.31
N PHE A 26 0.47 -10.02 12.32
CA PHE A 26 1.82 -9.50 12.55
C PHE A 26 1.81 -8.12 13.20
N GLN A 27 0.95 -7.21 12.73
CA GLN A 27 0.80 -5.86 13.30
C GLN A 27 0.34 -5.94 14.76
N LYS A 28 -0.65 -6.79 15.08
CA LYS A 28 -1.11 -7.04 16.45
C LYS A 28 0.01 -7.58 17.34
N ALA A 29 0.77 -8.55 16.86
CA ALA A 29 1.88 -9.15 17.60
C ALA A 29 3.01 -8.16 17.91
N LYS A 30 3.16 -7.11 17.10
CA LYS A 30 4.13 -6.02 17.28
C LYS A 30 3.55 -4.81 18.00
N SER A 31 2.33 -4.89 18.53
CA SER A 31 1.63 -3.76 19.16
C SER A 31 1.52 -2.52 18.27
N MET A 32 1.43 -2.72 16.98
CA MET A 32 1.24 -1.68 15.99
C MET A 32 -0.25 -1.38 15.79
N VAL A 33 -0.56 -0.25 15.17
CA VAL A 33 -1.90 -0.05 14.59
C VAL A 33 -2.11 -1.12 13.54
N TYR A 34 -3.18 -1.87 13.67
CA TYR A 34 -3.44 -3.01 12.79
C TYR A 34 -4.64 -2.75 11.87
N TRP A 35 -4.60 -3.40 10.71
CA TRP A 35 -5.67 -3.32 9.75
C TRP A 35 -6.94 -4.00 10.25
N PRO A 36 -8.13 -3.44 9.94
CA PRO A 36 -9.39 -4.12 10.12
C PRO A 36 -9.56 -5.25 9.10
N GLU A 37 -10.61 -6.01 9.22
CA GLU A 37 -11.09 -6.83 8.11
C GLU A 37 -11.70 -5.91 7.05
N PHE A 38 -11.14 -5.95 5.82
CA PHE A 38 -11.62 -5.12 4.72
C PHE A 38 -12.88 -5.70 4.09
N ASP A 39 -13.78 -4.83 3.63
CA ASP A 39 -14.97 -5.24 2.92
C ASP A 39 -14.60 -5.94 1.60
N ARG A 40 -15.17 -7.12 1.37
CA ARG A 40 -14.97 -7.89 0.14
C ARG A 40 -15.33 -7.08 -1.11
N LYS A 41 -16.40 -6.28 -1.06
CA LYS A 41 -16.84 -5.43 -2.18
C LYS A 41 -15.79 -4.39 -2.56
N LEU A 42 -15.06 -3.84 -1.58
CA LEU A 42 -13.96 -2.92 -1.85
C LEU A 42 -12.88 -3.60 -2.70
N ILE A 43 -12.49 -4.80 -2.32
CA ILE A 43 -11.43 -5.54 -3.02
C ILE A 43 -11.92 -6.01 -4.40
N GLU A 44 -13.15 -6.46 -4.52
CA GLU A 44 -13.77 -6.83 -5.80
C GLU A 44 -13.80 -5.64 -6.77
N GLN A 45 -14.18 -4.45 -6.29
CA GLN A 45 -14.15 -3.22 -7.11
C GLN A 45 -12.73 -2.88 -7.56
N GLU A 46 -11.75 -2.96 -6.67
CA GLU A 46 -10.35 -2.71 -7.03
C GLU A 46 -9.82 -3.70 -8.05
N LEU A 47 -10.26 -4.96 -8.00
CA LEU A 47 -9.92 -5.98 -9.00
C LEU A 47 -10.54 -5.66 -10.36
N GLU A 48 -11.82 -5.27 -10.40
CA GLU A 48 -12.51 -4.85 -11.62
C GLU A 48 -11.85 -3.63 -12.27
N GLU A 49 -11.43 -2.68 -11.45
CA GLU A 49 -10.74 -1.46 -11.89
C GLU A 49 -9.25 -1.68 -12.19
N ARG A 50 -8.74 -2.91 -12.08
CA ARG A 50 -7.33 -3.27 -12.28
C ARG A 50 -6.36 -2.51 -11.39
N ARG A 51 -6.75 -2.24 -10.16
CA ARG A 51 -5.95 -1.53 -9.15
C ARG A 51 -5.31 -2.45 -8.12
N GLN A 52 -5.60 -3.74 -8.16
CA GLN A 52 -4.94 -4.77 -7.34
C GLN A 52 -3.80 -5.42 -8.12
N TRP A 53 -2.65 -5.50 -7.48
CA TRP A 53 -1.41 -6.00 -8.07
C TRP A 53 -0.84 -7.15 -7.26
N LYS A 54 -0.13 -8.02 -7.94
CA LYS A 54 0.64 -9.10 -7.32
C LYS A 54 2.03 -9.21 -7.93
N MET A 55 2.96 -9.58 -7.08
CA MET A 55 4.30 -9.99 -7.47
C MET A 55 4.38 -11.50 -7.32
N ILE A 56 4.72 -12.18 -8.38
CA ILE A 56 4.75 -13.64 -8.44
C ILE A 56 6.14 -14.17 -8.75
N THR A 57 6.41 -15.37 -8.25
CA THR A 57 7.48 -16.24 -8.72
C THR A 57 6.85 -17.36 -9.56
N ASP A 58 7.66 -18.28 -10.08
CA ASP A 58 7.17 -19.44 -10.85
C ASP A 58 6.15 -20.29 -10.06
N GLN A 59 6.14 -20.21 -8.73
CA GLN A 59 5.37 -21.11 -7.86
C GLN A 59 4.40 -20.41 -6.91
N ASP A 60 4.64 -19.12 -6.56
CA ASP A 60 3.92 -18.47 -5.48
C ASP A 60 3.67 -16.97 -5.71
N ILE A 61 2.63 -16.44 -5.05
CA ILE A 61 2.46 -15.01 -4.87
C ILE A 61 3.39 -14.57 -3.72
N ALA A 62 4.34 -13.69 -4.03
CA ALA A 62 5.30 -13.17 -3.07
C ALA A 62 4.77 -11.95 -2.31
N CYS A 63 3.98 -11.10 -2.96
CA CYS A 63 3.43 -9.89 -2.38
C CYS A 63 2.20 -9.40 -3.17
N VAL A 64 1.30 -8.71 -2.48
CA VAL A 64 0.15 -8.01 -3.07
C VAL A 64 0.10 -6.57 -2.60
N TRP A 65 -0.44 -5.68 -3.42
CA TRP A 65 -0.71 -4.29 -3.08
C TRP A 65 -1.79 -3.71 -3.98
N ALA A 66 -2.34 -2.56 -3.59
CA ALA A 66 -3.28 -1.82 -4.41
C ALA A 66 -2.72 -0.45 -4.79
N THR A 67 -3.23 0.12 -5.88
CA THR A 67 -2.94 1.49 -6.30
C THR A 67 -4.22 2.26 -6.58
N THR A 68 -4.15 3.57 -6.42
CA THR A 68 -5.18 4.50 -6.90
C THR A 68 -4.53 5.79 -7.37
N PHE A 69 -5.24 6.59 -8.16
CA PHE A 69 -4.80 7.93 -8.57
C PHE A 69 -5.44 9.04 -7.72
N ASP A 70 -6.38 8.69 -6.86
CA ASP A 70 -7.11 9.62 -6.00
C ASP A 70 -7.17 9.10 -4.57
N ASP A 71 -6.81 9.97 -3.63
CA ASP A 71 -6.87 9.66 -2.19
C ASP A 71 -7.14 10.94 -1.37
N PRO A 72 -8.27 11.62 -1.62
CA PRO A 72 -8.54 12.96 -1.10
C PRO A 72 -8.71 13.00 0.42
N ASP A 73 -9.24 11.94 1.03
CA ASP A 73 -9.49 11.91 2.47
C ASP A 73 -8.20 11.82 3.30
N ILE A 74 -7.14 11.27 2.72
CA ILE A 74 -5.80 11.18 3.35
C ILE A 74 -4.93 12.38 2.94
N TRP A 75 -4.89 12.71 1.65
CA TRP A 75 -3.95 13.67 1.09
C TRP A 75 -4.51 15.09 0.96
N GLU A 76 -5.83 15.25 1.11
CA GLU A 76 -6.54 16.53 1.12
C GLU A 76 -6.13 17.40 -0.08
N GLU A 77 -5.64 18.64 0.14
CA GLU A 77 -5.25 19.55 -0.94
C GLU A 77 -4.11 19.00 -1.83
N ARG A 78 -3.26 18.14 -1.28
CA ARG A 78 -2.20 17.47 -2.08
C ARG A 78 -2.75 16.47 -3.09
N ASN A 79 -4.02 16.06 -2.96
CA ASN A 79 -4.66 15.17 -3.93
C ASN A 79 -4.84 15.81 -5.32
N ASP A 80 -4.73 17.13 -5.44
CA ASP A 80 -4.74 17.83 -6.72
C ASP A 80 -3.47 17.57 -7.55
N ASP A 81 -2.40 17.10 -6.89
CA ASP A 81 -1.17 16.69 -7.57
C ASP A 81 -1.37 15.36 -8.33
N PRO A 82 -0.76 15.21 -9.52
CA PRO A 82 -0.82 13.95 -10.28
C PRO A 82 0.04 12.87 -9.63
N ALA A 83 -0.58 12.00 -8.84
CA ALA A 83 0.12 10.98 -8.05
C ALA A 83 -0.43 9.56 -8.25
N VAL A 84 0.43 8.58 -7.98
CA VAL A 84 0.05 7.20 -7.71
C VAL A 84 0.15 6.98 -6.21
N TYR A 85 -0.93 6.52 -5.60
CA TYR A 85 -0.99 6.15 -4.18
C TYR A 85 -0.92 4.63 -4.04
N ILE A 86 0.00 4.15 -3.22
CA ILE A 86 0.18 2.72 -2.92
C ILE A 86 -0.54 2.40 -1.62
N HIS A 87 -1.37 1.38 -1.64
CA HIS A 87 -2.13 0.92 -0.48
C HIS A 87 -1.91 -0.55 -0.17
N ARG A 88 -1.93 -0.90 1.11
CA ARG A 88 -2.02 -2.27 1.62
C ARG A 88 -1.00 -3.24 1.04
N ILE A 89 0.29 -2.89 1.14
CA ILE A 89 1.37 -3.83 0.82
C ILE A 89 1.32 -4.98 1.83
N ALA A 90 1.10 -6.19 1.34
CA ALA A 90 1.09 -7.39 2.15
C ALA A 90 1.99 -8.48 1.56
N THR A 91 3.01 -8.85 2.31
CA THR A 91 4.05 -9.80 1.87
C THR A 91 3.74 -11.20 2.39
N ASN A 92 3.86 -12.18 1.51
CA ASN A 92 3.85 -13.59 1.90
C ASN A 92 5.03 -13.84 2.87
N PRO A 93 4.77 -14.45 4.05
CA PRO A 93 5.80 -14.67 5.06
C PRO A 93 7.07 -15.38 4.56
N ASN A 94 6.92 -16.29 3.58
CA ASN A 94 8.04 -17.02 2.99
C ASN A 94 9.02 -16.12 2.22
N PHE A 95 8.60 -14.90 1.90
CA PHE A 95 9.39 -13.91 1.16
C PHE A 95 9.82 -12.71 2.00
N ARG A 96 9.59 -12.74 3.31
CA ARG A 96 10.06 -11.68 4.21
C ARG A 96 11.58 -11.55 4.14
N GLY A 97 12.07 -10.32 4.23
CA GLY A 97 13.50 -10.02 4.12
C GLY A 97 14.07 -10.06 2.69
N LYS A 98 13.24 -10.32 1.69
CA LYS A 98 13.65 -10.32 0.27
C LYS A 98 13.62 -8.93 -0.39
N ASN A 99 13.40 -7.88 0.41
CA ASN A 99 13.37 -6.48 -0.07
C ASN A 99 12.34 -6.20 -1.18
N LEU A 100 11.19 -6.86 -1.12
CA LEU A 100 10.15 -6.77 -2.15
C LEU A 100 9.57 -5.36 -2.32
N VAL A 101 9.58 -4.54 -1.26
CA VAL A 101 9.09 -3.16 -1.32
C VAL A 101 9.90 -2.33 -2.30
N ASN A 102 11.22 -2.51 -2.38
CA ASN A 102 12.02 -1.82 -3.39
C ASN A 102 11.60 -2.18 -4.82
N ASN A 103 11.21 -3.42 -5.07
CA ASN A 103 10.68 -3.83 -6.38
C ASN A 103 9.33 -3.14 -6.66
N ILE A 104 8.45 -3.04 -5.64
CA ILE A 104 7.18 -2.31 -5.76
C ILE A 104 7.44 -0.82 -6.04
N VAL A 105 8.38 -0.20 -5.33
CA VAL A 105 8.75 1.21 -5.53
C VAL A 105 9.25 1.45 -6.95
N ASN A 106 10.21 0.66 -7.42
CA ASN A 106 10.75 0.79 -8.77
C ASN A 106 9.68 0.60 -9.85
N TRP A 107 8.82 -0.40 -9.67
CA TRP A 107 7.67 -0.61 -10.55
C TRP A 107 6.69 0.57 -10.52
N SER A 108 6.38 1.09 -9.32
CA SER A 108 5.45 2.20 -9.14
C SER A 108 5.94 3.50 -9.79
N ILE A 109 7.25 3.74 -9.79
CA ILE A 109 7.87 4.86 -10.51
C ILE A 109 7.60 4.70 -12.01
N GLY A 110 7.89 3.55 -12.59
CA GLY A 110 7.62 3.26 -14.01
C GLY A 110 6.12 3.36 -14.34
N TYR A 111 5.26 2.84 -13.48
CA TYR A 111 3.81 2.93 -13.61
C TYR A 111 3.29 4.37 -13.55
N ALA A 112 3.84 5.18 -12.65
CA ALA A 112 3.51 6.60 -12.53
C ALA A 112 3.92 7.38 -13.81
N ILE A 113 5.12 7.17 -14.31
CA ILE A 113 5.61 7.81 -15.55
C ILE A 113 4.71 7.43 -16.73
N ALA A 114 4.37 6.14 -16.87
CA ALA A 114 3.51 5.64 -17.95
C ALA A 114 2.08 6.21 -17.90
N ASN A 115 1.62 6.66 -16.72
CA ASN A 115 0.32 7.28 -16.50
C ASN A 115 0.38 8.80 -16.34
N ASN A 116 1.48 9.45 -16.74
CA ASN A 116 1.68 10.90 -16.65
C ASN A 116 1.54 11.46 -15.22
N LYS A 117 1.92 10.66 -14.23
CA LYS A 117 1.96 11.07 -12.83
C LYS A 117 3.36 11.57 -12.48
N LYS A 118 3.43 12.45 -11.49
CA LYS A 118 4.66 13.10 -11.03
C LYS A 118 5.09 12.70 -9.63
N PHE A 119 4.24 11.95 -8.93
CA PHE A 119 4.49 11.54 -7.55
C PHE A 119 4.10 10.07 -7.35
N VAL A 120 4.87 9.39 -6.52
CA VAL A 120 4.50 8.11 -5.90
C VAL A 120 4.36 8.34 -4.41
N ARG A 121 3.23 7.99 -3.83
CA ARG A 121 2.85 8.31 -2.46
C ARG A 121 2.34 7.09 -1.71
N LEU A 122 2.57 7.07 -0.42
CA LEU A 122 1.91 6.14 0.51
C LEU A 122 1.78 6.79 1.89
N ASP A 123 0.89 6.23 2.69
CA ASP A 123 0.72 6.61 4.09
C ASP A 123 0.74 5.38 5.01
N THR A 124 1.07 5.62 6.26
CA THR A 124 0.92 4.64 7.34
C THR A 124 0.19 5.28 8.51
N VAL A 125 -0.66 4.51 9.19
CA VAL A 125 -1.38 5.02 10.35
C VAL A 125 -0.47 5.06 11.56
N GLY A 126 -0.45 6.22 12.24
CA GLY A 126 0.38 6.46 13.41
C GLY A 126 1.81 6.87 13.10
N GLU A 127 2.58 7.09 14.17
CA GLU A 127 4.01 7.33 14.11
C GLU A 127 4.75 6.05 14.44
N ASN A 128 5.29 5.40 13.43
CA ASN A 128 6.12 4.21 13.57
C ASN A 128 7.52 4.50 13.02
N LYS A 129 8.47 4.74 13.93
CA LYS A 129 9.85 5.07 13.57
C LYS A 129 10.51 4.01 12.69
N GLY A 130 10.24 2.73 12.95
CA GLY A 130 10.78 1.64 12.14
C GLY A 130 10.27 1.67 10.71
N LEU A 131 8.98 1.97 10.50
CA LEU A 131 8.39 2.14 9.16
C LEU A 131 8.89 3.42 8.49
N ILE A 132 9.04 4.52 9.21
CA ILE A 132 9.60 5.77 8.68
C ILE A 132 11.01 5.52 8.17
N ASP A 133 11.87 4.90 8.97
CA ASP A 133 13.25 4.56 8.57
C ASP A 133 13.26 3.62 7.36
N TYR A 134 12.36 2.64 7.35
CA TYR A 134 12.27 1.65 6.28
C TYR A 134 11.87 2.29 4.93
N TYR A 135 10.79 3.07 4.90
CA TYR A 135 10.34 3.72 3.67
C TYR A 135 11.32 4.81 3.20
N THR A 136 11.96 5.52 4.13
CA THR A 136 13.03 6.47 3.78
C THR A 136 14.19 5.76 3.08
N LYS A 137 14.60 4.58 3.56
CA LYS A 137 15.61 3.75 2.88
C LYS A 137 15.16 3.24 1.52
N CYS A 138 13.86 3.08 1.31
CA CYS A 138 13.28 2.72 0.01
C CYS A 138 13.20 3.89 -0.99
N GLY A 139 13.62 5.10 -0.58
CA GLY A 139 13.69 6.28 -1.44
C GLY A 139 12.56 7.29 -1.25
N PHE A 140 11.67 7.09 -0.29
CA PHE A 140 10.63 8.07 0.03
C PHE A 140 11.16 9.21 0.89
N ASP A 141 10.68 10.42 0.62
CA ASP A 141 10.76 11.53 1.55
C ASP A 141 9.63 11.41 2.59
N PHE A 142 9.98 11.50 3.86
CA PHE A 142 9.00 11.58 4.94
C PHE A 142 8.49 13.00 5.05
N LEU A 143 7.20 13.22 4.79
CA LEU A 143 6.57 14.54 4.78
C LEU A 143 6.04 14.98 6.16
N GLY A 144 6.19 14.13 7.17
CA GLY A 144 5.71 14.41 8.52
C GLY A 144 4.40 13.70 8.85
N LEU A 145 3.88 14.05 10.03
CA LEU A 145 2.61 13.53 10.56
C LEU A 145 1.47 14.46 10.18
N LYS A 146 0.31 13.89 9.90
CA LYS A 146 -0.91 14.63 9.60
C LYS A 146 -2.10 14.04 10.34
N LYS A 147 -2.82 14.89 11.06
CA LYS A 147 -4.13 14.55 11.65
C LYS A 147 -5.19 14.61 10.56
N LEU A 148 -5.89 13.51 10.32
CA LEU A 148 -6.96 13.46 9.33
C LEU A 148 -8.17 14.28 9.77
N ARG A 149 -8.77 15.05 8.86
CA ARG A 149 -9.92 15.94 9.13
C ARG A 149 -11.24 15.17 9.07
N ASN A 150 -11.40 14.31 8.06
CA ASN A 150 -12.61 13.53 7.85
C ASN A 150 -12.26 12.07 7.60
N THR A 151 -12.63 11.20 8.54
CA THR A 151 -12.36 9.76 8.47
C THR A 151 -13.61 8.94 8.21
N ALA A 152 -14.76 9.59 8.01
CA ALA A 152 -16.00 8.92 7.63
C ALA A 152 -15.85 8.25 6.25
N GLY A 153 -16.21 6.98 6.16
CA GLY A 153 -16.07 6.21 4.92
C GLY A 153 -14.69 5.60 4.66
N LEU A 154 -13.68 5.95 5.46
CA LEU A 154 -12.39 5.26 5.45
C LEU A 154 -12.44 3.95 6.25
N PRO A 155 -11.54 2.98 5.97
CA PRO A 155 -11.36 1.80 6.82
C PRO A 155 -11.15 2.16 8.29
N ALA A 156 -11.61 1.29 9.21
CA ALA A 156 -11.71 1.60 10.64
C ALA A 156 -10.39 2.02 11.32
N HIS A 157 -9.24 1.57 10.83
CA HIS A 157 -7.95 1.94 11.38
C HIS A 157 -7.59 3.42 11.17
N TYR A 158 -8.29 4.13 10.28
CA TYR A 158 -8.14 5.56 10.07
C TYR A 158 -9.02 6.42 10.99
N ASP A 159 -9.90 5.82 11.80
CA ASP A 159 -10.81 6.58 12.65
C ASP A 159 -10.05 7.47 13.63
N ASN A 160 -10.27 8.79 13.52
CA ASN A 160 -9.54 9.82 14.26
C ASN A 160 -8.00 9.70 14.21
N ALA A 161 -7.46 9.13 13.13
CA ALA A 161 -6.04 8.82 13.03
C ALA A 161 -5.16 10.02 12.71
N THR A 162 -3.90 9.92 13.16
CA THR A 162 -2.76 10.65 12.61
C THR A 162 -2.02 9.69 11.69
N VAL A 163 -1.64 10.17 10.52
CA VAL A 163 -0.91 9.38 9.51
C VAL A 163 0.49 9.93 9.29
N SER A 164 1.40 9.04 8.93
CA SER A 164 2.73 9.38 8.39
C SER A 164 2.64 9.39 6.87
N LEU A 165 3.05 10.48 6.24
CA LEU A 165 2.99 10.67 4.79
C LEU A 165 4.37 10.51 4.15
N PHE A 166 4.41 9.79 3.03
CA PHE A 166 5.63 9.50 2.28
C PHE A 166 5.45 9.79 0.80
N GLU A 167 6.48 10.39 0.18
CA GLU A 167 6.41 10.82 -1.22
C GLU A 167 7.74 10.59 -1.94
N ILE A 168 7.65 10.15 -3.19
CA ILE A 168 8.74 10.24 -4.17
C ILE A 168 8.27 11.21 -5.25
N LYS A 169 9.04 12.27 -5.49
CA LYS A 169 8.83 13.19 -6.60
C LYS A 169 9.66 12.71 -7.79
N LEU A 170 9.01 12.56 -8.95
CA LEU A 170 9.62 12.10 -10.20
C LEU A 170 10.22 13.24 -11.02
#